data_3b1ce98b20d6fd97d5ab935292794790
#
_entry.id   3b1ce98b20d6fd97d5ab935292794790
#
_cell.length_a   1.000
_cell.length_b   1.000
_cell.length_c   1.000
_cell.angle_alpha   90.00
_cell.angle_beta   90.00
_cell.angle_gamma   90.00
#
_symmetry.space_group_name_H-M   'P 1'
#
loop_
_entity.id
_entity.type
_entity.pdbx_description
1 polymer ?
#
loop_
_entity_poly.entity_id
_entity_poly.type
_entity_poly.pdbx_seq_one_letter_code
_entity_poly.pdbx_strand_id
1 'polypeptide(L)'
;MKKLALFFIVFSLFYSHAVAQKRIYIPDDLKKMNLEADTSQWCWKRSAETRDCIFMWERGFGNDLQDPPQLDGKPMSFNLSVLMERVQSFYTFFHDSLEFVRPKSKTDRYKMMVMVMYSLDGTAYGGTYDNFIGGLWVAPNRIQDKTMNCMAHELGHSFQLQIPADSVGEAWGGSGFYEMTSQWMLWQVNPWWLRDENYHFEAFKKLTHKAFLSMENIYHSPFVIQWWSDLHGRKSIAELYRQGRRGEDPVMTYKRMYKMSQQQFCQEMLEGYKHLVNFDFKHARQETRPYACTWSTPLDTLKGGWQQPQTTLEDYGFHIIPLPVKKNKPKVQVKGENMLWDLVEVEGKYYLVVMGAPKEHVQLYQQSDSHVNTYPYKFRIL
;
A
#
# COMPACT_ATOMS: atom_id res chain seq x y z
N MET A 1 -46.71 -59.74 14.30
CA MET A 1 -45.49 -59.13 13.69
C MET A 1 -45.47 -57.66 14.10
N LYS A 2 -44.67 -57.33 15.11
CA LYS A 2 -44.53 -55.96 15.59
C LYS A 2 -43.34 -55.30 14.87
N LYS A 3 -43.58 -54.22 14.13
CA LYS A 3 -42.55 -53.40 13.49
C LYS A 3 -41.94 -52.47 14.53
N LEU A 4 -40.67 -52.66 14.82
CA LEU A 4 -39.84 -51.80 15.64
C LEU A 4 -39.37 -50.63 14.78
N ALA A 5 -39.80 -49.40 15.05
CA ALA A 5 -39.30 -48.20 14.42
C ALA A 5 -38.07 -47.69 15.21
N LEU A 6 -36.90 -47.71 14.58
CA LEU A 6 -35.65 -47.23 15.12
C LEU A 6 -35.55 -45.73 14.86
N PHE A 7 -35.66 -44.89 15.88
CA PHE A 7 -35.45 -43.44 15.82
C PHE A 7 -33.95 -43.17 15.94
N PHE A 8 -33.33 -42.74 14.84
CA PHE A 8 -31.96 -42.16 14.87
C PHE A 8 -32.05 -40.68 15.29
N ILE A 9 -31.64 -40.41 16.51
CA ILE A 9 -31.38 -39.02 16.95
C ILE A 9 -29.98 -38.63 16.51
N VAL A 10 -29.89 -37.80 15.47
CA VAL A 10 -28.63 -37.19 15.04
C VAL A 10 -28.36 -35.99 15.96
N PHE A 11 -27.49 -36.19 16.91
CA PHE A 11 -26.92 -35.09 17.71
C PHE A 11 -25.92 -34.31 16.83
N SER A 12 -26.35 -33.23 16.20
CA SER A 12 -25.44 -32.25 15.59
C SER A 12 -24.76 -31.48 16.72
N LEU A 13 -23.55 -31.86 17.06
CA LEU A 13 -22.66 -31.10 17.92
C LEU A 13 -22.27 -29.83 17.16
N PHE A 14 -22.95 -28.73 17.42
CA PHE A 14 -22.48 -27.40 17.07
C PHE A 14 -21.26 -27.09 17.96
N TYR A 15 -20.05 -27.34 17.43
CA TYR A 15 -18.84 -26.77 17.99
C TYR A 15 -18.87 -25.28 17.72
N SER A 16 -19.48 -24.51 18.58
CA SER A 16 -19.21 -23.07 18.65
C SER A 16 -17.78 -22.94 19.16
N HIS A 17 -16.85 -22.68 18.26
CA HIS A 17 -15.53 -22.21 18.65
C HIS A 17 -15.75 -20.83 19.28
N ALA A 18 -15.80 -20.79 20.60
CA ALA A 18 -15.72 -19.53 21.33
C ALA A 18 -14.33 -18.97 20.99
N VAL A 19 -14.27 -18.01 20.08
CA VAL A 19 -13.04 -17.26 19.81
C VAL A 19 -12.69 -16.56 21.12
N ALA A 20 -11.59 -16.97 21.74
CA ALA A 20 -11.13 -16.37 22.99
C ALA A 20 -10.93 -14.86 22.76
N GLN A 21 -11.49 -14.04 23.67
CA GLN A 21 -11.33 -12.59 23.59
C GLN A 21 -9.84 -12.23 23.63
N LYS A 22 -9.38 -11.44 22.67
CA LYS A 22 -7.99 -10.98 22.63
C LYS A 22 -7.71 -10.06 23.82
N ARG A 23 -6.52 -10.18 24.38
CA ARG A 23 -6.03 -9.34 25.47
C ARG A 23 -5.56 -7.98 24.95
N ILE A 24 -5.45 -7.02 25.85
CA ILE A 24 -4.82 -5.74 25.59
C ILE A 24 -3.37 -5.84 26.06
N TYR A 25 -2.42 -5.52 25.17
CA TYR A 25 -1.04 -5.29 25.55
C TYR A 25 -0.93 -3.90 26.16
N ILE A 26 -0.25 -3.75 27.27
CA ILE A 26 0.03 -2.45 27.88
C ILE A 26 1.47 -2.08 27.52
N PRO A 27 1.69 -1.10 26.63
CA PRO A 27 3.03 -0.64 26.27
C PRO A 27 3.80 -0.07 27.46
N ASP A 28 5.13 -0.08 27.36
CA ASP A 28 6.01 0.39 28.43
C ASP A 28 5.75 1.85 28.82
N ASP A 29 5.37 2.69 27.87
CA ASP A 29 5.01 4.08 28.18
C ASP A 29 3.68 4.20 28.93
N LEU A 30 2.70 3.38 28.60
CA LEU A 30 1.42 3.36 29.31
C LEU A 30 1.53 2.72 30.71
N LYS A 31 2.46 1.78 30.91
CA LYS A 31 2.74 1.20 32.24
C LYS A 31 3.20 2.22 33.27
N LYS A 32 3.81 3.33 32.81
CA LYS A 32 4.25 4.43 33.66
C LYS A 32 3.11 5.33 34.14
N MET A 33 1.91 5.15 33.60
CA MET A 33 0.72 5.95 33.90
C MET A 33 -0.25 5.18 34.77
N ASN A 34 -1.06 5.90 35.56
CA ASN A 34 -2.18 5.29 36.24
C ASN A 34 -3.40 5.24 35.31
N LEU A 35 -3.59 4.12 34.62
CA LEU A 35 -4.67 3.94 33.67
C LEU A 35 -6.06 3.87 34.30
N GLU A 36 -6.16 3.73 35.65
CA GLU A 36 -7.44 3.78 36.38
C GLU A 36 -7.86 5.22 36.73
N ALA A 37 -6.93 6.17 36.67
CA ALA A 37 -7.21 7.55 37.06
C ALA A 37 -7.69 8.40 35.87
N ASP A 38 -8.86 9.04 36.02
CA ASP A 38 -9.40 9.97 35.01
C ASP A 38 -8.49 11.17 34.74
N THR A 39 -7.58 11.47 35.65
CA THR A 39 -6.60 12.56 35.53
C THR A 39 -5.42 12.22 34.66
N SER A 40 -5.19 10.94 34.36
CA SER A 40 -4.11 10.51 33.44
C SER A 40 -4.41 10.93 32.02
N GLN A 41 -3.36 11.11 31.20
CA GLN A 41 -3.47 11.40 29.77
C GLN A 41 -4.29 10.32 29.07
N TRP A 42 -4.00 9.06 29.34
CA TRP A 42 -4.72 7.88 28.88
C TRP A 42 -5.31 7.14 30.08
N CYS A 43 -6.54 6.63 29.96
CA CYS A 43 -7.14 5.79 30.96
C CYS A 43 -8.21 4.86 30.37
N TRP A 44 -8.57 3.80 31.09
CA TRP A 44 -9.56 2.82 30.63
C TRP A 44 -10.95 3.40 30.42
N LYS A 45 -11.33 4.41 31.15
CA LYS A 45 -12.63 5.08 31.00
C LYS A 45 -12.74 5.77 29.63
N ARG A 46 -11.62 6.16 29.03
CA ARG A 46 -11.52 6.74 27.69
C ARG A 46 -11.01 5.70 26.71
N SER A 47 -11.67 4.56 26.68
CA SER A 47 -11.37 3.49 25.73
C SER A 47 -12.63 2.80 25.22
N ALA A 48 -12.51 2.16 24.07
CA ALA A 48 -13.53 1.30 23.48
C ALA A 48 -12.85 0.18 22.69
N GLU A 49 -13.55 -0.91 22.48
CA GLU A 49 -12.96 -2.11 21.88
C GLU A 49 -13.80 -2.63 20.71
N THR A 50 -13.13 -3.10 19.69
CA THR A 50 -13.70 -4.02 18.70
C THR A 50 -13.15 -5.43 18.93
N ARG A 51 -13.45 -6.35 18.03
CA ARG A 51 -12.90 -7.71 18.09
C ARG A 51 -11.36 -7.70 18.12
N ASP A 52 -10.73 -6.88 17.28
CA ASP A 52 -9.29 -6.94 17.01
C ASP A 52 -8.52 -5.70 17.42
N CYS A 53 -9.20 -4.62 17.78
CA CYS A 53 -8.57 -3.35 18.13
C CYS A 53 -9.07 -2.81 19.46
N ILE A 54 -8.20 -2.09 20.18
CA ILE A 54 -8.57 -1.18 21.26
C ILE A 54 -8.34 0.26 20.81
N PHE A 55 -9.31 1.11 21.09
CA PHE A 55 -9.27 2.55 20.80
C PHE A 55 -9.15 3.27 22.14
N MET A 56 -8.20 4.18 22.24
CA MET A 56 -8.05 5.06 23.39
C MET A 56 -7.99 6.51 22.91
N TRP A 57 -8.51 7.44 23.71
CA TRP A 57 -8.44 8.87 23.41
C TRP A 57 -7.95 9.67 24.60
N GLU A 58 -7.23 10.73 24.31
CA GLU A 58 -6.60 11.55 25.35
C GLU A 58 -7.59 12.33 26.22
N ARG A 59 -7.14 12.69 27.41
CA ARG A 59 -7.91 13.47 28.38
C ARG A 59 -8.43 14.81 27.82
N GLY A 60 -7.71 15.41 26.87
CA GLY A 60 -8.09 16.68 26.25
C GLY A 60 -9.48 16.66 25.59
N PHE A 61 -9.97 15.51 25.17
CA PHE A 61 -11.33 15.37 24.61
C PHE A 61 -12.44 15.51 25.64
N GLY A 62 -12.14 15.48 26.93
CA GLY A 62 -13.16 15.52 27.98
C GLY A 62 -14.02 14.26 28.03
N ASN A 63 -15.30 14.43 28.39
CA ASN A 63 -16.25 13.33 28.59
C ASN A 63 -17.20 13.14 27.39
N ASP A 64 -17.29 14.12 26.49
CA ASP A 64 -18.17 14.08 25.31
C ASP A 64 -17.35 14.24 24.03
N LEU A 65 -17.25 13.17 23.27
CA LEU A 65 -16.51 13.17 21.99
C LEU A 65 -17.23 13.90 20.86
N GLN A 66 -18.53 14.21 21.02
CA GLN A 66 -19.29 14.95 20.01
C GLN A 66 -19.13 16.47 20.21
N ASP A 67 -18.88 16.91 21.45
CA ASP A 67 -18.66 18.31 21.81
C ASP A 67 -17.44 18.45 22.75
N PRO A 68 -16.24 18.02 22.32
CA PRO A 68 -15.03 18.18 23.09
C PRO A 68 -14.59 19.65 23.12
N PRO A 69 -13.76 20.06 24.09
CA PRO A 69 -13.14 21.37 24.08
C PRO A 69 -12.44 21.64 22.74
N GLN A 70 -12.44 22.87 22.28
CA GLN A 70 -11.68 23.30 21.11
C GLN A 70 -10.19 23.43 21.46
N LEU A 71 -9.33 23.12 20.50
CA LEU A 71 -7.89 23.37 20.60
C LEU A 71 -7.51 24.46 19.61
N ASP A 72 -7.01 25.59 20.11
CA ASP A 72 -6.67 26.78 19.30
C ASP A 72 -7.82 27.20 18.36
N GLY A 73 -9.05 27.17 18.86
CA GLY A 73 -10.26 27.50 18.10
C GLY A 73 -10.65 26.50 17.02
N LYS A 74 -10.00 25.35 16.95
CA LYS A 74 -10.33 24.26 16.01
C LYS A 74 -11.20 23.19 16.68
N PRO A 75 -12.22 22.67 15.98
CA PRO A 75 -13.05 21.60 16.49
C PRO A 75 -12.21 20.32 16.61
N MET A 76 -12.39 19.60 17.73
CA MET A 76 -11.69 18.36 18.02
C MET A 76 -12.63 17.14 18.03
N SER A 77 -13.89 17.31 17.67
CA SER A 77 -14.87 16.20 17.62
C SER A 77 -14.50 15.17 16.57
N PHE A 78 -14.82 13.93 16.86
CA PHE A 78 -14.75 12.82 15.91
C PHE A 78 -15.83 11.77 16.22
N ASN A 79 -16.19 10.97 15.22
CA ASN A 79 -17.17 9.92 15.37
C ASN A 79 -16.48 8.59 15.71
N LEU A 80 -16.46 8.24 17.00
CA LEU A 80 -15.83 7.01 17.49
C LEU A 80 -16.44 5.74 16.85
N SER A 81 -17.77 5.70 16.70
CA SER A 81 -18.44 4.52 16.12
C SER A 81 -18.01 4.27 14.68
N VAL A 82 -17.95 5.34 13.86
CA VAL A 82 -17.49 5.25 12.47
C VAL A 82 -16.00 4.87 12.42
N LEU A 83 -15.17 5.45 13.28
CA LEU A 83 -13.75 5.09 13.38
C LEU A 83 -13.57 3.60 13.69
N MET A 84 -14.28 3.11 14.71
CA MET A 84 -14.21 1.70 15.12
C MET A 84 -14.64 0.74 14.01
N GLU A 85 -15.76 1.04 13.33
CA GLU A 85 -16.27 0.24 12.23
C GLU A 85 -15.28 0.20 11.06
N ARG A 86 -14.76 1.35 10.65
CA ARG A 86 -13.84 1.44 9.51
C ARG A 86 -12.52 0.76 9.78
N VAL A 87 -11.88 1.04 10.92
CA VAL A 87 -10.60 0.40 11.27
C VAL A 87 -10.77 -1.12 11.44
N GLN A 88 -11.86 -1.60 12.04
CA GLN A 88 -12.12 -3.03 12.14
C GLN A 88 -12.32 -3.67 10.75
N SER A 89 -12.99 -2.98 9.83
CA SER A 89 -13.16 -3.44 8.45
C SER A 89 -11.81 -3.55 7.72
N PHE A 90 -10.95 -2.53 7.83
CA PHE A 90 -9.61 -2.55 7.26
C PHE A 90 -8.75 -3.65 7.87
N TYR A 91 -8.77 -3.78 9.21
CA TYR A 91 -8.08 -4.85 9.91
C TYR A 91 -8.48 -6.22 9.37
N THR A 92 -9.78 -6.47 9.27
CA THR A 92 -10.31 -7.75 8.79
C THR A 92 -9.83 -8.04 7.38
N PHE A 93 -9.83 -7.05 6.50
CA PHE A 93 -9.37 -7.24 5.13
C PHE A 93 -7.85 -7.50 5.06
N PHE A 94 -7.04 -6.75 5.80
CA PHE A 94 -5.58 -6.92 5.81
C PHE A 94 -5.16 -8.25 6.45
N HIS A 95 -5.91 -8.70 7.45
CA HIS A 95 -5.72 -9.99 8.10
C HIS A 95 -6.19 -11.15 7.22
N ASP A 96 -7.46 -11.16 6.82
CA ASP A 96 -8.12 -12.34 6.22
C ASP A 96 -7.86 -12.44 4.71
N SER A 97 -7.84 -11.30 3.99
CA SER A 97 -7.74 -11.27 2.53
C SER A 97 -6.31 -11.09 2.03
N LEU A 98 -5.51 -10.25 2.69
CA LEU A 98 -4.12 -10.01 2.33
C LEU A 98 -3.14 -10.91 3.10
N GLU A 99 -3.54 -11.47 4.24
CA GLU A 99 -2.74 -12.34 5.11
C GLU A 99 -1.40 -11.71 5.55
N PHE A 100 -1.39 -10.41 5.85
CA PHE A 100 -0.17 -9.78 6.38
C PHE A 100 0.27 -10.36 7.71
N VAL A 101 -0.64 -10.94 8.48
CA VAL A 101 -0.33 -11.75 9.66
C VAL A 101 -0.80 -13.18 9.45
N ARG A 102 -0.13 -14.14 10.08
CA ARG A 102 -0.43 -15.58 10.01
C ARG A 102 -0.79 -16.13 11.38
N PRO A 103 -1.41 -17.32 11.44
CA PRO A 103 -1.60 -18.01 12.71
C PRO A 103 -0.30 -18.09 13.52
N LYS A 104 -0.39 -17.84 14.82
CA LYS A 104 0.69 -17.67 15.81
C LYS A 104 1.29 -16.26 15.86
N SER A 105 0.80 -15.30 15.09
CA SER A 105 1.11 -13.88 15.29
C SER A 105 0.70 -13.44 16.72
N LYS A 106 1.36 -12.41 17.21
CA LYS A 106 0.93 -11.75 18.47
C LYS A 106 -0.48 -11.21 18.36
N THR A 107 -0.94 -10.86 17.16
CA THR A 107 -2.32 -10.41 16.87
C THR A 107 -3.39 -11.49 17.12
N ASP A 108 -3.04 -12.76 17.20
CA ASP A 108 -3.99 -13.82 17.62
C ASP A 108 -4.42 -13.67 19.06
N ARG A 109 -3.57 -13.10 19.91
CA ARG A 109 -3.75 -13.00 21.35
C ARG A 109 -3.93 -11.57 21.87
N TYR A 110 -3.50 -10.58 21.09
CA TYR A 110 -3.51 -9.18 21.51
C TYR A 110 -4.21 -8.31 20.44
N LYS A 111 -4.93 -7.31 20.92
CA LYS A 111 -5.55 -6.29 20.06
C LYS A 111 -4.49 -5.30 19.60
N MET A 112 -4.59 -4.83 18.34
CA MET A 112 -3.88 -3.65 17.90
C MET A 112 -4.43 -2.40 18.57
N MET A 113 -3.61 -1.37 18.74
CA MET A 113 -3.98 -0.17 19.50
C MET A 113 -4.20 1.01 18.55
N VAL A 114 -5.28 1.74 18.76
CA VAL A 114 -5.62 2.98 18.05
C VAL A 114 -5.68 4.11 19.06
N MET A 115 -4.74 5.04 18.95
CA MET A 115 -4.54 6.13 19.90
C MET A 115 -4.98 7.44 19.28
N VAL A 116 -6.10 8.00 19.74
CA VAL A 116 -6.62 9.28 19.24
C VAL A 116 -6.04 10.41 20.10
N MET A 117 -5.15 11.17 19.50
CA MET A 117 -4.43 12.26 20.16
C MET A 117 -5.23 13.56 20.12
N TYR A 118 -5.29 14.27 21.24
CA TYR A 118 -5.85 15.61 21.31
C TYR A 118 -4.82 16.63 20.81
N SER A 119 -4.65 16.66 19.50
CA SER A 119 -3.61 17.43 18.81
C SER A 119 -4.13 17.99 17.50
N LEU A 120 -3.58 19.12 17.08
CA LEU A 120 -3.74 19.70 15.73
C LEU A 120 -2.64 19.23 14.77
N ASP A 121 -1.77 18.35 15.21
CA ASP A 121 -0.80 17.73 14.33
C ASP A 121 -1.54 17.07 13.16
N GLY A 122 -1.23 17.51 11.95
CA GLY A 122 -1.84 17.00 10.73
C GLY A 122 -1.38 15.60 10.35
N THR A 123 -0.55 14.95 11.15
CA THR A 123 0.06 13.67 10.86
C THR A 123 -0.71 12.53 11.52
N ALA A 124 -0.71 11.36 10.89
CA ALA A 124 -1.06 10.09 11.49
C ALA A 124 0.11 9.14 11.31
N TYR A 125 0.22 8.14 12.16
CA TYR A 125 1.34 7.21 12.16
C TYR A 125 0.83 5.79 12.37
N GLY A 126 1.26 4.88 11.49
CA GLY A 126 1.16 3.45 11.70
C GLY A 126 2.50 2.85 12.14
N GLY A 127 2.46 1.97 13.10
CA GLY A 127 3.69 1.39 13.65
C GLY A 127 3.43 0.22 14.58
N THR A 128 4.35 0.01 15.51
CA THR A 128 4.19 -0.97 16.60
C THR A 128 4.56 -0.34 17.93
N TYR A 129 3.87 -0.75 18.99
CA TYR A 129 4.31 -0.53 20.36
C TYR A 129 5.36 -1.59 20.75
N ASP A 130 6.49 -1.15 21.28
CA ASP A 130 7.57 -1.96 21.85
C ASP A 130 8.06 -3.09 20.92
N ASN A 131 7.96 -2.89 19.58
CA ASN A 131 8.18 -3.95 18.59
C ASN A 131 7.38 -5.22 18.91
N PHE A 132 6.19 -5.06 19.44
CA PHE A 132 5.37 -6.18 19.91
C PHE A 132 4.02 -6.26 19.22
N ILE A 133 3.21 -5.18 19.25
CA ILE A 133 1.88 -5.16 18.68
C ILE A 133 1.64 -3.89 17.85
N GLY A 134 0.95 -4.04 16.72
CA GLY A 134 0.59 -2.91 15.86
C GLY A 134 -0.11 -1.79 16.60
N GLY A 135 0.27 -0.58 16.28
CA GLY A 135 -0.27 0.65 16.82
C GLY A 135 -0.54 1.69 15.74
N LEU A 136 -1.56 2.50 15.95
CA LEU A 136 -1.99 3.58 15.08
C LEU A 136 -2.23 4.82 15.93
N TRP A 137 -1.58 5.92 15.57
CA TRP A 137 -1.71 7.22 16.23
C TRP A 137 -2.35 8.20 15.27
N VAL A 138 -3.38 8.91 15.73
CA VAL A 138 -4.15 9.79 14.85
C VAL A 138 -4.69 11.01 15.57
N ALA A 139 -4.70 12.15 14.91
CA ALA A 139 -5.40 13.36 15.34
C ALA A 139 -6.77 13.47 14.65
N PRO A 140 -7.75 14.19 15.25
CA PRO A 140 -9.12 14.28 14.73
C PRO A 140 -9.24 14.74 13.27
N ASN A 141 -8.36 15.60 12.80
CA ASN A 141 -8.38 16.12 11.44
C ASN A 141 -8.12 15.06 10.36
N ARG A 142 -7.62 13.88 10.72
CA ARG A 142 -7.37 12.76 9.81
C ARG A 142 -8.49 11.72 9.78
N ILE A 143 -9.50 11.87 10.64
CA ILE A 143 -10.62 10.93 10.77
C ILE A 143 -11.98 11.62 10.58
N GLN A 144 -12.00 12.76 9.89
CA GLN A 144 -13.23 13.51 9.59
C GLN A 144 -13.99 12.96 8.39
N ASP A 145 -13.30 12.42 7.40
CA ASP A 145 -13.95 11.86 6.23
C ASP A 145 -14.35 10.39 6.45
N LYS A 146 -15.43 9.97 5.76
CA LYS A 146 -15.98 8.62 5.90
C LYS A 146 -15.14 7.54 5.22
N THR A 147 -14.30 7.90 4.26
CA THR A 147 -13.44 6.93 3.56
C THR A 147 -12.28 6.52 4.44
N MET A 148 -11.79 7.44 5.26
CA MET A 148 -10.65 7.24 6.18
C MET A 148 -9.44 6.64 5.47
N ASN A 149 -9.11 7.16 4.28
CA ASN A 149 -7.98 6.68 3.49
C ASN A 149 -6.67 6.72 4.29
N CYS A 150 -6.43 7.81 5.01
CA CYS A 150 -5.27 7.93 5.88
C CYS A 150 -5.21 6.78 6.90
N MET A 151 -6.36 6.41 7.51
CA MET A 151 -6.40 5.30 8.48
C MET A 151 -6.09 3.95 7.83
N ALA A 152 -6.57 3.72 6.61
CA ALA A 152 -6.26 2.50 5.88
C ALA A 152 -4.76 2.41 5.56
N HIS A 153 -4.15 3.52 5.15
CA HIS A 153 -2.72 3.63 4.88
C HIS A 153 -1.89 3.36 6.15
N GLU A 154 -2.16 4.07 7.23
CA GLU A 154 -1.39 3.94 8.48
C GLU A 154 -1.58 2.58 9.16
N LEU A 155 -2.80 2.02 9.11
CA LEU A 155 -3.00 0.65 9.58
C LEU A 155 -2.20 -0.35 8.72
N GLY A 156 -2.03 -0.08 7.45
CA GLY A 156 -1.13 -0.83 6.57
C GLY A 156 0.28 -0.91 7.15
N HIS A 157 0.83 0.21 7.59
CA HIS A 157 2.13 0.26 8.26
C HIS A 157 2.17 -0.57 9.55
N SER A 158 1.10 -0.55 10.33
CA SER A 158 1.01 -1.39 11.53
C SER A 158 1.09 -2.88 11.20
N PHE A 159 0.46 -3.31 10.10
CA PHE A 159 0.54 -4.69 9.63
C PHE A 159 1.91 -5.05 9.03
N GLN A 160 2.53 -4.16 8.27
CA GLN A 160 3.88 -4.37 7.75
C GLN A 160 4.90 -4.57 8.88
N LEU A 161 4.86 -3.70 9.90
CA LEU A 161 5.77 -3.79 11.04
C LEU A 161 5.42 -4.92 12.01
N GLN A 162 4.19 -5.44 11.99
CA GLN A 162 3.84 -6.63 12.76
C GLN A 162 4.64 -7.86 12.30
N ILE A 163 5.03 -7.93 11.02
CA ILE A 163 5.82 -9.05 10.48
C ILE A 163 7.16 -9.21 11.21
N PRO A 164 8.07 -8.21 11.23
CA PRO A 164 9.28 -8.32 12.03
C PRO A 164 9.01 -8.33 13.55
N ALA A 165 7.95 -7.70 14.05
CA ALA A 165 7.54 -7.82 15.44
C ALA A 165 7.22 -9.27 15.81
N ASP A 166 6.68 -10.07 14.90
CA ASP A 166 6.46 -11.50 15.06
C ASP A 166 7.74 -12.35 14.82
N SER A 167 8.89 -11.70 14.66
CA SER A 167 10.19 -12.32 14.40
C SER A 167 10.26 -13.07 13.07
N VAL A 168 9.54 -12.60 12.07
CA VAL A 168 9.59 -13.14 10.70
C VAL A 168 9.81 -12.00 9.71
N GLY A 169 10.58 -12.24 8.65
CA GLY A 169 10.70 -11.35 7.51
C GLY A 169 11.32 -9.96 7.79
N GLU A 170 11.01 -9.05 6.90
CA GLU A 170 11.49 -7.66 6.90
C GLU A 170 10.35 -6.71 6.49
N ALA A 171 10.33 -5.49 7.01
CA ALA A 171 9.31 -4.49 6.68
C ALA A 171 9.83 -3.37 5.77
N TRP A 172 11.16 -3.23 5.63
CA TRP A 172 11.80 -2.13 4.89
C TRP A 172 11.32 -0.74 5.31
N GLY A 173 11.06 -0.59 6.62
CA GLY A 173 10.53 0.66 7.19
C GLY A 173 11.36 1.89 6.79
N GLY A 174 10.69 2.98 6.43
CA GLY A 174 11.31 4.20 5.95
C GLY A 174 11.81 4.16 4.50
N SER A 175 11.56 3.07 3.75
CA SER A 175 11.87 2.99 2.33
C SER A 175 10.67 3.39 1.46
N GLY A 176 10.95 3.69 0.18
CA GLY A 176 9.89 3.97 -0.79
C GLY A 176 8.90 2.80 -0.94
N PHE A 177 9.37 1.57 -0.91
CA PHE A 177 8.52 0.39 -1.03
C PHE A 177 7.57 0.21 0.16
N TYR A 178 7.99 0.59 1.35
CA TYR A 178 7.16 0.56 2.56
C TYR A 178 5.92 1.44 2.38
N GLU A 179 6.11 2.67 1.93
CA GLU A 179 5.02 3.61 1.65
C GLU A 179 4.15 3.16 0.47
N MET A 180 4.77 2.74 -0.65
CA MET A 180 4.03 2.24 -1.82
C MET A 180 3.13 1.04 -1.47
N THR A 181 3.61 0.15 -0.58
CA THR A 181 2.80 -1.00 -0.17
C THR A 181 1.62 -0.59 0.70
N SER A 182 1.81 0.35 1.63
CA SER A 182 0.70 0.87 2.43
C SER A 182 -0.33 1.58 1.56
N GLN A 183 0.13 2.32 0.54
CA GLN A 183 -0.74 2.93 -0.46
C GLN A 183 -1.48 1.89 -1.30
N TRP A 184 -0.83 0.77 -1.65
CA TRP A 184 -1.49 -0.36 -2.29
C TRP A 184 -2.55 -1.00 -1.38
N MET A 185 -2.28 -1.16 -0.09
CA MET A 185 -3.23 -1.70 0.89
C MET A 185 -4.47 -0.80 1.03
N LEU A 186 -4.27 0.52 1.08
CA LEU A 186 -5.35 1.50 0.99
C LEU A 186 -6.19 1.29 -0.27
N TRP A 187 -5.56 1.19 -1.44
CA TRP A 187 -6.27 1.00 -2.71
C TRP A 187 -7.08 -0.31 -2.75
N GLN A 188 -6.64 -1.37 -2.05
CA GLN A 188 -7.40 -2.63 -1.95
C GLN A 188 -8.73 -2.45 -1.17
N VAL A 189 -8.81 -1.55 -0.22
CA VAL A 189 -10.01 -1.30 0.60
C VAL A 189 -10.83 -0.09 0.13
N ASN A 190 -10.23 0.79 -0.65
CA ASN A 190 -10.92 1.86 -1.38
C ASN A 190 -10.57 1.81 -2.87
N PRO A 191 -11.31 1.05 -3.70
CA PRO A 191 -11.06 0.98 -5.14
C PRO A 191 -11.15 2.33 -5.86
N TRP A 192 -11.85 3.31 -5.28
CA TRP A 192 -12.02 4.67 -5.80
C TRP A 192 -10.90 5.63 -5.41
N TRP A 193 -9.83 5.14 -4.82
CA TRP A 193 -8.70 5.96 -4.35
C TRP A 193 -8.18 6.95 -5.40
N LEU A 194 -8.00 6.53 -6.66
CA LEU A 194 -7.55 7.43 -7.74
C LEU A 194 -8.50 8.60 -8.00
N ARG A 195 -9.81 8.44 -7.72
CA ARG A 195 -10.79 9.53 -7.78
C ARG A 195 -10.70 10.41 -6.55
N ASP A 196 -10.66 9.80 -5.38
CA ASP A 196 -10.78 10.51 -4.11
C ASP A 196 -9.50 11.31 -3.80
N GLU A 197 -8.36 10.81 -4.24
CA GLU A 197 -7.03 11.41 -4.06
C GLU A 197 -6.28 11.55 -5.41
N ASN A 198 -6.97 12.07 -6.41
CA ASN A 198 -6.43 12.15 -7.79
C ASN A 198 -5.09 12.87 -7.91
N TYR A 199 -4.76 13.75 -6.96
CA TYR A 199 -3.48 14.45 -6.94
C TYR A 199 -2.28 13.49 -6.89
N HIS A 200 -2.42 12.31 -6.30
CA HIS A 200 -1.39 11.27 -6.32
C HIS A 200 -1.13 10.77 -7.75
N PHE A 201 -2.19 10.50 -8.51
CA PHE A 201 -2.04 10.05 -9.89
C PHE A 201 -1.46 11.14 -10.80
N GLU A 202 -1.90 12.39 -10.62
CA GLU A 202 -1.36 13.53 -11.37
C GLU A 202 0.12 13.78 -11.06
N ALA A 203 0.56 13.56 -9.81
CA ALA A 203 1.97 13.59 -9.45
C ALA A 203 2.74 12.42 -10.08
N PHE A 204 2.19 11.20 -9.99
CA PHE A 204 2.81 10.00 -10.57
C PHE A 204 3.10 10.15 -12.07
N LYS A 205 2.14 10.67 -12.85
CA LYS A 205 2.33 10.88 -14.29
C LYS A 205 3.54 11.75 -14.62
N LYS A 206 3.93 12.65 -13.73
CA LYS A 206 5.10 13.52 -13.89
C LYS A 206 6.41 12.87 -13.44
N LEU A 207 6.33 11.79 -12.65
CA LEU A 207 7.46 11.15 -11.98
C LEU A 207 7.72 9.72 -12.49
N THR A 208 7.06 9.28 -13.55
CA THR A 208 7.22 7.91 -14.08
C THR A 208 8.65 7.58 -14.50
N HIS A 209 9.42 8.60 -14.87
CA HIS A 209 10.84 8.45 -15.26
C HIS A 209 11.77 8.15 -14.08
N LYS A 210 11.33 8.41 -12.85
CA LYS A 210 12.09 8.17 -11.63
C LYS A 210 12.25 6.66 -11.36
N ALA A 211 13.31 6.31 -10.66
CA ALA A 211 13.57 4.92 -10.26
C ALA A 211 12.40 4.33 -9.48
N PHE A 212 12.17 3.03 -9.64
CA PHE A 212 11.02 2.34 -9.03
C PHE A 212 10.89 2.59 -7.53
N LEU A 213 12.01 2.61 -6.79
CA LEU A 213 12.02 2.83 -5.33
C LEU A 213 12.33 4.28 -4.94
N SER A 214 12.26 5.24 -5.87
CA SER A 214 12.54 6.65 -5.60
C SER A 214 11.61 7.21 -4.52
N MET A 215 12.20 7.93 -3.56
CA MET A 215 11.45 8.60 -2.49
C MET A 215 10.54 9.73 -2.99
N GLU A 216 10.80 10.30 -4.17
CA GLU A 216 9.92 11.32 -4.77
C GLU A 216 8.54 10.77 -5.17
N ASN A 217 8.42 9.45 -5.36
CA ASN A 217 7.22 8.81 -5.92
C ASN A 217 6.51 7.86 -4.96
N ILE A 218 6.92 7.81 -3.71
CA ILE A 218 6.53 6.77 -2.74
C ILE A 218 5.02 6.67 -2.48
N TYR A 219 4.33 7.81 -2.37
CA TYR A 219 2.87 7.83 -2.13
C TYR A 219 2.05 7.74 -3.42
N HIS A 220 2.69 7.73 -4.58
CA HIS A 220 2.00 7.89 -5.86
C HIS A 220 2.01 6.63 -6.72
N SER A 221 2.81 5.62 -6.39
CA SER A 221 3.16 4.52 -7.30
C SER A 221 2.87 3.09 -6.79
N PRO A 222 1.64 2.75 -6.35
CA PRO A 222 1.31 1.39 -5.91
C PRO A 222 1.18 0.37 -7.06
N PHE A 223 1.39 0.79 -8.30
CA PHE A 223 0.97 0.05 -9.49
C PHE A 223 1.82 -1.18 -9.79
N VAL A 224 3.12 -1.15 -9.50
CA VAL A 224 3.99 -2.33 -9.63
C VAL A 224 3.58 -3.40 -8.61
N ILE A 225 3.23 -2.99 -7.40
CA ILE A 225 2.77 -3.91 -6.36
C ILE A 225 1.43 -4.53 -6.77
N GLN A 226 0.55 -3.74 -7.40
CA GLN A 226 -0.69 -4.28 -7.98
C GLN A 226 -0.40 -5.30 -9.09
N TRP A 227 0.57 -5.03 -9.96
CA TRP A 227 0.98 -5.98 -10.99
C TRP A 227 1.50 -7.29 -10.40
N TRP A 228 2.37 -7.24 -9.41
CA TRP A 228 2.83 -8.44 -8.70
C TRP A 228 1.70 -9.20 -8.02
N SER A 229 0.76 -8.47 -7.44
CA SER A 229 -0.47 -9.05 -6.87
C SER A 229 -1.34 -9.74 -7.94
N ASP A 230 -1.41 -9.20 -9.14
CA ASP A 230 -2.16 -9.80 -10.25
C ASP A 230 -1.48 -11.07 -10.79
N LEU A 231 -0.15 -11.12 -10.80
CA LEU A 231 0.63 -12.28 -11.23
C LEU A 231 0.55 -13.43 -10.22
N HIS A 232 0.73 -13.13 -8.94
CA HIS A 232 0.98 -14.15 -7.91
C HIS A 232 -0.13 -14.26 -6.87
N GLY A 233 -1.18 -13.44 -6.99
CA GLY A 233 -2.26 -13.34 -6.01
C GLY A 233 -1.97 -12.33 -4.89
N ARG A 234 -3.02 -11.75 -4.30
CA ARG A 234 -2.91 -10.67 -3.30
C ARG A 234 -2.03 -11.03 -2.10
N LYS A 235 -2.07 -12.28 -1.65
CA LYS A 235 -1.29 -12.77 -0.50
C LYS A 235 0.22 -12.80 -0.75
N SER A 236 0.64 -12.77 -2.01
CA SER A 236 2.05 -12.77 -2.40
C SER A 236 2.80 -11.54 -1.89
N ILE A 237 2.11 -10.41 -1.74
CA ILE A 237 2.73 -9.18 -1.23
C ILE A 237 3.11 -9.36 0.25
N ALA A 238 2.20 -9.88 1.06
CA ALA A 238 2.52 -10.21 2.45
C ALA A 238 3.61 -11.29 2.55
N GLU A 239 3.62 -12.26 1.63
CA GLU A 239 4.68 -13.27 1.57
C GLU A 239 6.03 -12.66 1.22
N LEU A 240 6.08 -11.65 0.34
CA LEU A 240 7.30 -10.91 0.04
C LEU A 240 7.92 -10.30 1.31
N TYR A 241 7.10 -9.67 2.16
CA TYR A 241 7.54 -9.16 3.46
C TYR A 241 8.06 -10.27 4.38
N ARG A 242 7.35 -11.40 4.47
CA ARG A 242 7.76 -12.54 5.30
C ARG A 242 9.04 -13.21 4.81
N GLN A 243 9.30 -13.19 3.51
CA GLN A 243 10.52 -13.73 2.90
C GLN A 243 11.67 -12.72 2.89
N GLY A 244 11.42 -11.46 3.21
CA GLY A 244 12.45 -10.44 3.31
C GLY A 244 13.57 -10.85 4.25
N ARG A 245 14.81 -10.51 3.91
CA ARG A 245 16.01 -10.79 4.71
C ARG A 245 16.75 -9.50 4.99
N ARG A 246 17.38 -9.44 6.14
CA ARG A 246 18.26 -8.31 6.46
C ARG A 246 19.34 -8.15 5.39
N GLY A 247 19.44 -6.95 4.84
CA GLY A 247 20.38 -6.63 3.78
C GLY A 247 19.88 -6.88 2.36
N GLU A 248 18.68 -7.43 2.17
CA GLU A 248 17.98 -7.43 0.88
C GLU A 248 17.00 -6.26 0.80
N ASP A 249 16.84 -5.69 -0.39
CA ASP A 249 15.72 -4.82 -0.69
C ASP A 249 14.54 -5.64 -1.27
N PRO A 250 13.38 -5.03 -1.50
CA PRO A 250 12.22 -5.74 -2.04
C PRO A 250 12.46 -6.39 -3.40
N VAL A 251 13.25 -5.77 -4.27
CA VAL A 251 13.58 -6.31 -5.61
C VAL A 251 14.43 -7.56 -5.48
N MET A 252 15.45 -7.54 -4.60
CA MET A 252 16.31 -8.70 -4.34
C MET A 252 15.48 -9.86 -3.78
N THR A 253 14.62 -9.59 -2.81
CA THR A 253 13.73 -10.60 -2.21
C THR A 253 12.78 -11.17 -3.25
N TYR A 254 12.15 -10.34 -4.07
CA TYR A 254 11.23 -10.75 -5.13
C TYR A 254 11.92 -11.65 -6.14
N LYS A 255 13.08 -11.23 -6.67
CA LYS A 255 13.87 -12.03 -7.61
C LYS A 255 14.26 -13.39 -7.04
N ARG A 256 14.64 -13.43 -5.76
CA ARG A 256 14.97 -14.67 -5.06
C ARG A 256 13.76 -15.60 -4.90
N MET A 257 12.61 -15.05 -4.51
CA MET A 257 11.36 -15.83 -4.34
C MET A 257 10.95 -16.52 -5.64
N TYR A 258 11.01 -15.79 -6.75
CA TYR A 258 10.58 -16.30 -8.05
C TYR A 258 11.72 -16.82 -8.93
N LYS A 259 12.95 -16.90 -8.37
CA LYS A 259 14.16 -17.41 -9.06
C LYS A 259 14.42 -16.69 -10.40
N MET A 260 14.25 -15.39 -10.42
CA MET A 260 14.36 -14.56 -11.62
C MET A 260 15.78 -14.04 -11.83
N SER A 261 16.24 -14.10 -13.08
CA SER A 261 17.39 -13.33 -13.52
C SER A 261 17.05 -11.84 -13.59
N GLN A 262 18.07 -10.99 -13.67
CA GLN A 262 17.87 -9.56 -13.86
C GLN A 262 17.08 -9.24 -15.14
N GLN A 263 17.37 -9.93 -16.22
CA GLN A 263 16.68 -9.74 -17.50
C GLN A 263 15.18 -10.11 -17.39
N GLN A 264 14.85 -11.23 -16.74
CA GLN A 264 13.47 -11.66 -16.52
C GLN A 264 12.71 -10.65 -15.68
N PHE A 265 13.34 -10.12 -14.62
CA PHE A 265 12.74 -9.09 -13.77
C PHE A 265 12.46 -7.81 -14.58
N CYS A 266 13.42 -7.31 -15.36
CA CYS A 266 13.20 -6.15 -16.23
C CYS A 266 12.06 -6.40 -17.23
N GLN A 267 11.97 -7.59 -17.82
CA GLN A 267 10.90 -7.92 -18.74
C GLN A 267 9.53 -7.92 -18.05
N GLU A 268 9.44 -8.46 -16.85
CA GLU A 268 8.21 -8.47 -16.06
C GLU A 268 7.77 -7.05 -15.64
N MET A 269 8.73 -6.19 -15.27
CA MET A 269 8.45 -4.78 -14.99
C MET A 269 7.88 -4.06 -16.21
N LEU A 270 8.47 -4.27 -17.39
CA LEU A 270 7.96 -3.71 -18.64
C LEU A 270 6.53 -4.18 -18.92
N GLU A 271 6.22 -5.47 -18.71
CA GLU A 271 4.85 -5.99 -18.88
C GLU A 271 3.87 -5.27 -17.94
N GLY A 272 4.24 -5.04 -16.67
CA GLY A 272 3.42 -4.27 -15.74
C GLY A 272 3.12 -2.86 -16.24
N TYR A 273 4.10 -2.17 -16.79
CA TYR A 273 3.91 -0.83 -17.37
C TYR A 273 3.08 -0.84 -18.65
N LYS A 274 3.11 -1.91 -19.42
CA LYS A 274 2.21 -2.10 -20.57
C LYS A 274 0.74 -2.23 -20.10
N HIS A 275 0.48 -2.99 -19.03
CA HIS A 275 -0.85 -3.07 -18.42
C HIS A 275 -1.31 -1.74 -17.85
N LEU A 276 -0.39 -0.93 -17.33
CA LEU A 276 -0.69 0.39 -16.80
C LEU A 276 -1.20 1.37 -17.87
N VAL A 277 -0.85 1.20 -19.14
CA VAL A 277 -1.36 2.05 -20.24
C VAL A 277 -2.88 2.15 -20.20
N ASN A 278 -3.57 1.02 -20.05
CA ASN A 278 -5.02 0.92 -20.03
C ASN A 278 -5.59 0.62 -18.62
N PHE A 279 -4.76 0.68 -17.58
CA PHE A 279 -5.13 0.18 -16.25
C PHE A 279 -5.74 -1.22 -16.28
N ASP A 280 -5.18 -2.11 -17.09
CA ASP A 280 -5.66 -3.47 -17.29
C ASP A 280 -5.21 -4.40 -16.15
N PHE A 281 -5.49 -4.00 -14.92
CA PHE A 281 -5.27 -4.77 -13.70
C PHE A 281 -6.53 -5.54 -13.30
N LYS A 282 -6.37 -6.65 -12.61
CA LYS A 282 -7.50 -7.47 -12.14
C LYS A 282 -8.33 -6.75 -11.09
N HIS A 283 -7.66 -5.94 -10.25
CA HIS A 283 -8.32 -5.16 -9.20
C HIS A 283 -8.68 -3.76 -9.67
N ALA A 284 -9.82 -3.23 -9.19
CA ALA A 284 -10.30 -1.86 -9.41
C ALA A 284 -10.39 -1.43 -10.90
N ARG A 285 -10.64 -2.39 -11.79
CA ARG A 285 -10.64 -2.14 -13.24
C ARG A 285 -11.72 -1.16 -13.70
N GLN A 286 -12.91 -1.23 -13.10
CA GLN A 286 -14.01 -0.33 -13.40
C GLN A 286 -13.72 1.08 -12.89
N GLU A 287 -13.19 1.16 -11.67
CA GLU A 287 -12.91 2.40 -10.96
C GLU A 287 -11.72 3.16 -11.58
N THR A 288 -10.80 2.45 -12.22
CA THR A 288 -9.62 3.04 -12.88
C THR A 288 -9.84 3.38 -14.35
N ARG A 289 -10.94 2.96 -14.97
CA ARG A 289 -11.24 3.21 -16.38
C ARG A 289 -11.13 4.69 -16.81
N PRO A 290 -11.56 5.68 -16.02
CA PRO A 290 -11.41 7.09 -16.40
C PRO A 290 -9.96 7.57 -16.57
N TYR A 291 -9.00 6.86 -16.01
CA TYR A 291 -7.57 7.20 -16.04
C TYR A 291 -6.80 6.45 -17.12
N ALA A 292 -7.40 5.44 -17.73
CA ALA A 292 -6.84 4.69 -18.82
C ALA A 292 -6.49 5.61 -20.00
N CYS A 293 -5.34 5.37 -20.62
CA CYS A 293 -4.90 6.09 -21.82
C CYS A 293 -4.74 7.61 -21.66
N THR A 294 -4.66 8.13 -20.42
CA THR A 294 -4.44 9.57 -20.15
C THR A 294 -2.97 9.95 -20.04
N TRP A 295 -2.10 9.07 -20.45
CA TRP A 295 -0.66 9.25 -20.38
C TRP A 295 -0.15 10.28 -21.40
N SER A 296 0.85 11.04 -20.98
CA SER A 296 1.58 11.95 -21.85
C SER A 296 3.02 12.09 -21.36
N THR A 297 3.96 12.09 -22.30
CA THR A 297 5.37 12.35 -22.03
C THR A 297 5.79 13.57 -22.84
N PRO A 298 6.24 14.67 -22.22
CA PRO A 298 6.75 15.83 -22.94
C PRO A 298 7.97 15.46 -23.80
N LEU A 299 7.97 15.90 -25.07
CA LEU A 299 8.96 15.53 -26.06
C LEU A 299 9.57 16.77 -26.72
N ASP A 300 10.88 16.72 -26.97
CA ASP A 300 11.60 17.62 -27.84
C ASP A 300 11.76 17.01 -29.25
N THR A 301 11.55 17.81 -30.28
CA THR A 301 11.76 17.39 -31.66
C THR A 301 13.20 17.73 -32.12
N LEU A 302 13.91 16.70 -32.53
CA LEU A 302 15.29 16.81 -33.02
C LEU A 302 15.35 16.69 -34.56
N LYS A 303 16.50 17.04 -35.14
CA LYS A 303 16.74 16.89 -36.57
C LYS A 303 16.52 15.44 -37.06
N GLY A 304 15.96 15.28 -38.25
CA GLY A 304 15.71 13.99 -38.87
C GLY A 304 14.51 13.22 -38.31
N GLY A 305 13.54 13.91 -37.74
CA GLY A 305 12.30 13.32 -37.22
C GLY A 305 12.46 12.53 -35.89
N TRP A 306 13.59 12.68 -35.22
CA TRP A 306 13.80 12.13 -33.91
C TRP A 306 13.05 12.93 -32.84
N GLN A 307 12.53 12.21 -31.86
CA GLN A 307 11.90 12.78 -30.66
C GLN A 307 12.66 12.28 -29.43
N GLN A 308 12.80 13.13 -28.43
CA GLN A 308 13.47 12.83 -27.18
C GLN A 308 12.60 13.29 -26.03
N PRO A 309 12.34 12.42 -25.03
CA PRO A 309 11.68 12.86 -23.80
C PRO A 309 12.47 13.96 -23.08
N GLN A 310 11.76 14.91 -22.50
CA GLN A 310 12.38 16.01 -21.72
C GLN A 310 12.93 15.53 -20.37
N THR A 311 12.48 14.36 -19.89
CA THR A 311 13.03 13.69 -18.71
C THR A 311 13.86 12.48 -19.12
N THR A 312 14.84 12.11 -18.29
CA THR A 312 15.69 10.95 -18.51
C THR A 312 15.23 9.81 -17.60
N LEU A 313 15.14 8.60 -18.16
CA LEU A 313 14.78 7.41 -17.38
C LEU A 313 15.85 7.09 -16.34
N GLU A 314 15.41 6.73 -15.16
CA GLU A 314 16.20 6.13 -14.08
C GLU A 314 15.96 4.59 -14.04
N ASP A 315 16.60 3.89 -13.08
CA ASP A 315 16.47 2.43 -12.91
C ASP A 315 15.00 2.00 -12.77
N TYR A 316 14.51 1.21 -13.73
CA TYR A 316 13.10 0.77 -13.83
C TYR A 316 12.09 1.92 -14.01
N GLY A 317 12.53 3.16 -14.13
CA GLY A 317 11.67 4.27 -14.52
C GLY A 317 11.20 4.09 -15.97
N PHE A 318 10.04 4.64 -16.31
CA PHE A 318 9.43 4.42 -17.63
C PHE A 318 8.78 5.68 -18.20
N HIS A 319 8.58 5.65 -19.52
CA HIS A 319 7.72 6.60 -20.22
C HIS A 319 6.61 5.85 -20.96
N ILE A 320 5.43 6.43 -20.98
CA ILE A 320 4.31 6.02 -21.84
C ILE A 320 4.04 7.16 -22.81
N ILE A 321 4.30 6.93 -24.09
CA ILE A 321 4.26 7.94 -25.13
C ILE A 321 3.13 7.60 -26.11
N PRO A 322 2.02 8.37 -26.16
CA PRO A 322 1.00 8.20 -27.18
C PRO A 322 1.59 8.53 -28.55
N LEU A 323 1.39 7.63 -29.51
CA LEU A 323 1.89 7.83 -30.86
C LEU A 323 0.79 8.40 -31.77
N PRO A 324 1.10 9.35 -32.67
CA PRO A 324 0.15 9.85 -33.63
C PRO A 324 -0.17 8.76 -34.64
N VAL A 325 -1.33 8.10 -34.53
CA VAL A 325 -1.63 6.93 -35.32
C VAL A 325 -2.59 7.15 -36.41
N LYS A 326 -2.26 6.48 -37.49
CA LYS A 326 -3.06 6.26 -38.70
C LYS A 326 -3.14 4.74 -38.89
N LYS A 327 -4.23 4.23 -39.25
CA LYS A 327 -4.71 2.87 -39.61
C LYS A 327 -3.78 1.61 -39.43
N ASN A 328 -2.46 1.69 -39.37
CA ASN A 328 -1.55 0.55 -39.26
C ASN A 328 -0.62 0.67 -38.04
N LYS A 329 -0.18 -0.47 -37.50
CA LYS A 329 0.82 -0.51 -36.41
C LYS A 329 2.05 0.31 -36.80
N PRO A 330 2.44 1.32 -36.04
CA PRO A 330 3.59 2.15 -36.37
C PRO A 330 4.88 1.33 -36.31
N LYS A 331 5.80 1.59 -37.24
CA LYS A 331 7.18 1.13 -37.09
C LYS A 331 7.95 2.18 -36.32
N VAL A 332 8.55 1.79 -35.22
CA VAL A 332 9.31 2.70 -34.35
C VAL A 332 10.76 2.27 -34.31
N GLN A 333 11.66 3.23 -34.37
CA GLN A 333 13.07 3.04 -34.10
C GLN A 333 13.43 3.74 -32.81
N VAL A 334 13.94 3.00 -31.81
CA VAL A 334 14.44 3.53 -30.54
C VAL A 334 15.97 3.44 -30.55
N LYS A 335 16.65 4.48 -30.08
CA LYS A 335 18.12 4.52 -29.89
C LYS A 335 18.44 4.95 -28.48
N GLY A 336 19.14 4.10 -27.75
CA GLY A 336 19.65 4.25 -26.40
C GLY A 336 20.20 2.90 -25.94
N GLU A 337 20.80 2.84 -24.76
CA GLU A 337 21.41 1.63 -24.22
C GLU A 337 20.73 1.22 -22.91
N ASN A 338 20.74 -0.06 -22.61
CA ASN A 338 20.21 -0.63 -21.39
C ASN A 338 18.74 -0.22 -21.12
N MET A 339 17.90 -0.42 -22.14
CA MET A 339 16.47 -0.13 -22.08
C MET A 339 15.69 -1.29 -22.67
N LEU A 340 14.46 -1.44 -22.22
CA LEU A 340 13.44 -2.25 -22.85
C LEU A 340 12.31 -1.35 -23.36
N TRP A 341 11.68 -1.76 -24.44
CA TRP A 341 10.52 -1.04 -24.96
C TRP A 341 9.58 -1.97 -25.74
N ASP A 342 8.33 -1.57 -25.80
CA ASP A 342 7.32 -2.25 -26.62
C ASP A 342 6.22 -1.28 -27.04
N LEU A 343 5.39 -1.72 -27.98
CA LEU A 343 4.21 -1.02 -28.46
C LEU A 343 2.95 -1.66 -27.90
N VAL A 344 2.13 -0.85 -27.24
CA VAL A 344 0.82 -1.26 -26.74
C VAL A 344 -0.28 -0.65 -27.60
N GLU A 345 -1.22 -1.47 -28.03
CA GLU A 345 -2.42 -1.03 -28.72
C GLU A 345 -3.62 -1.04 -27.79
N VAL A 346 -4.33 0.08 -27.72
CA VAL A 346 -5.57 0.20 -26.96
C VAL A 346 -6.60 0.92 -27.86
N GLU A 347 -7.67 0.25 -28.22
CA GLU A 347 -8.78 0.81 -29.01
C GLU A 347 -8.29 1.54 -30.29
N GLY A 348 -7.34 0.93 -31.01
CA GLY A 348 -6.77 1.48 -32.26
C GLY A 348 -5.76 2.62 -32.08
N LYS A 349 -5.41 2.96 -30.83
CA LYS A 349 -4.34 3.90 -30.50
C LYS A 349 -3.11 3.14 -30.05
N TYR A 350 -1.93 3.65 -30.41
CA TYR A 350 -0.66 3.01 -30.04
C TYR A 350 0.10 3.86 -29.04
N TYR A 351 0.73 3.18 -28.11
CA TYR A 351 1.58 3.77 -27.07
C TYR A 351 2.94 3.10 -27.14
N LEU A 352 4.01 3.89 -27.17
CA LEU A 352 5.36 3.39 -26.96
C LEU A 352 5.65 3.43 -25.46
N VAL A 353 5.90 2.26 -24.89
CA VAL A 353 6.36 2.12 -23.49
C VAL A 353 7.85 1.87 -23.51
N VAL A 354 8.64 2.71 -22.85
CA VAL A 354 10.10 2.58 -22.73
C VAL A 354 10.47 2.59 -21.27
N MET A 355 11.35 1.69 -20.86
CA MET A 355 11.78 1.53 -19.46
C MET A 355 13.30 1.43 -19.37
N GLY A 356 13.91 2.08 -18.39
CA GLY A 356 15.31 1.88 -18.01
C GLY A 356 15.52 0.47 -17.47
N ALA A 357 16.46 -0.29 -18.05
CA ALA A 357 16.66 -1.70 -17.74
C ALA A 357 18.11 -1.94 -17.28
N PRO A 358 18.41 -1.78 -15.99
CA PRO A 358 19.76 -1.98 -15.46
C PRO A 358 20.24 -3.42 -15.70
N LYS A 359 21.51 -3.58 -16.08
CA LYS A 359 22.13 -4.91 -16.27
C LYS A 359 22.22 -5.69 -14.97
N GLU A 360 22.37 -4.98 -13.86
CA GLU A 360 22.42 -5.53 -12.52
C GLU A 360 21.56 -4.65 -11.61
N HIS A 361 20.90 -5.27 -10.65
CA HIS A 361 20.17 -4.54 -9.62
C HIS A 361 21.14 -4.09 -8.54
N VAL A 362 21.20 -2.79 -8.29
CA VAL A 362 21.93 -2.23 -7.15
C VAL A 362 20.96 -2.13 -5.97
N GLN A 363 21.37 -2.68 -4.84
CA GLN A 363 20.59 -2.63 -3.59
C GLN A 363 20.25 -1.18 -3.21
N LEU A 364 18.98 -0.92 -2.95
CA LEU A 364 18.45 0.41 -2.70
C LEU A 364 17.67 0.44 -1.38
N TYR A 365 18.38 0.28 -0.27
CA TYR A 365 17.74 0.32 1.05
C TYR A 365 17.34 1.75 1.47
N GLN A 366 18.09 2.74 1.03
CA GLN A 366 17.74 4.17 1.12
C GLN A 366 18.42 4.85 -0.07
N GLN A 367 17.68 5.09 -1.13
CA GLN A 367 18.26 5.84 -2.25
C GLN A 367 18.47 7.30 -1.87
N SER A 368 19.73 7.66 -1.71
CA SER A 368 20.15 8.98 -2.12
C SER A 368 20.21 8.98 -3.65
N ASP A 369 19.70 10.01 -4.31
CA ASP A 369 19.67 10.15 -5.79
C ASP A 369 21.04 9.96 -6.47
N SER A 370 22.12 9.91 -5.73
CA SER A 370 23.52 9.78 -6.17
C SER A 370 23.92 8.40 -6.73
N HIS A 371 23.09 7.38 -6.62
CA HIS A 371 23.40 6.01 -7.03
C HIS A 371 22.48 5.44 -8.12
N VAL A 372 21.65 6.28 -8.72
CA VAL A 372 20.69 5.87 -9.74
C VAL A 372 21.34 5.96 -11.11
N ASN A 373 21.27 4.87 -11.90
CA ASN A 373 21.67 4.91 -13.29
C ASN A 373 20.62 5.66 -14.10
N THR A 374 21.08 6.32 -15.17
CA THR A 374 20.22 7.05 -16.09
C THR A 374 20.33 6.50 -17.51
N TYR A 375 19.21 6.54 -18.25
CA TYR A 375 19.06 5.92 -19.55
C TYR A 375 18.51 6.93 -20.56
N PRO A 376 19.35 7.79 -21.14
CA PRO A 376 18.94 8.71 -22.18
C PRO A 376 18.63 7.99 -23.48
N TYR A 377 17.56 8.38 -24.15
CA TYR A 377 17.17 7.79 -25.41
C TYR A 377 16.45 8.77 -26.33
N LYS A 378 16.33 8.39 -27.59
CA LYS A 378 15.48 9.04 -28.56
C LYS A 378 14.80 8.00 -29.44
N PHE A 379 13.68 8.37 -30.02
CA PHE A 379 12.94 7.50 -30.94
C PHE A 379 12.44 8.27 -32.14
N ARG A 380 12.04 7.55 -33.18
CA ARG A 380 11.31 8.10 -34.32
C ARG A 380 10.32 7.08 -34.88
N ILE A 381 9.28 7.57 -35.53
CA ILE A 381 8.34 6.77 -36.30
C ILE A 381 8.86 6.71 -37.72
N LEU A 382 8.91 5.50 -38.31
CA LEU A 382 9.43 5.24 -39.63
C LEU A 382 8.33 5.29 -40.68
#